data_2d379f780084d141b84322e0a81b5051
#
_entry.id   2d379f780084d141b84322e0a81b5051
#
_cell.length_a   1.000
_cell.length_b   1.000
_cell.length_c   1.000
_cell.angle_alpha   90.00
_cell.angle_beta   90.00
_cell.angle_gamma   90.00
#
_symmetry.space_group_name_H-M   'P 1'
#
loop_
_entity.id
_entity.type
_entity.pdbx_description
1 polymer ?
#
loop_
_entity_poly.entity_id
_entity_poly.type
_entity_poly.pdbx_seq_one_letter_code
_entity_poly.pdbx_strand_id
1 'polypeptide(L)'
;MSMSQRVTLAQTQLQVAMSNPQLHNIHEAYRRVYEALGTKQIDTLMKPAPKPPEPLDPGKENARALQMKLLTAFEFQDHDAHIAAHTAFMQSRMVQINPMVYALLQSHVSDHISFKAQQEVREQLAQDQNMMALRQQNPEQYQIAF
;
A
#
# COMPACT_ATOMS: atom_id res chain seq x y z
N MET A 1 -40.20 -1.46 12.60
CA MET A 1 -39.24 -2.48 13.13
C MET A 1 -38.88 -2.13 14.56
N SER A 2 -38.99 -3.08 15.48
CA SER A 2 -38.63 -2.87 16.87
C SER A 2 -37.11 -2.72 17.05
N MET A 3 -36.70 -2.19 18.19
CA MET A 3 -35.28 -2.09 18.53
C MET A 3 -34.60 -3.48 18.56
N SER A 4 -35.26 -4.49 19.13
CA SER A 4 -34.67 -5.83 19.19
C SER A 4 -34.50 -6.47 17.81
N GLN A 5 -35.44 -6.20 16.90
CA GLN A 5 -35.30 -6.62 15.50
C GLN A 5 -34.13 -5.95 14.79
N ARG A 6 -33.96 -4.64 14.99
CA ARG A 6 -32.81 -3.90 14.42
C ARG A 6 -31.48 -4.40 14.96
N VAL A 7 -31.40 -4.65 16.26
CA VAL A 7 -30.19 -5.20 16.90
C VAL A 7 -29.88 -6.58 16.33
N THR A 8 -30.88 -7.46 16.22
CA THR A 8 -30.70 -8.80 15.66
C THR A 8 -30.19 -8.76 14.23
N LEU A 9 -30.77 -7.88 13.38
CA LEU A 9 -30.30 -7.70 12.00
C LEU A 9 -28.86 -7.21 11.93
N ALA A 10 -28.52 -6.21 12.74
CA ALA A 10 -27.16 -5.65 12.75
C ALA A 10 -26.13 -6.67 13.24
N GLN A 11 -26.45 -7.48 14.25
CA GLN A 11 -25.60 -8.56 14.76
C GLN A 11 -25.43 -9.65 13.70
N THR A 12 -26.48 -10.01 12.99
CA THR A 12 -26.40 -10.99 11.89
C THR A 12 -25.51 -10.48 10.78
N GLN A 13 -25.64 -9.20 10.40
CA GLN A 13 -24.76 -8.58 9.40
C GLN A 13 -23.31 -8.59 9.83
N LEU A 14 -23.03 -8.31 11.12
CA LEU A 14 -21.67 -8.38 11.66
C LEU A 14 -21.11 -9.80 11.58
N GLN A 15 -21.90 -10.83 11.92
CA GLN A 15 -21.47 -12.21 11.83
C GLN A 15 -21.12 -12.61 10.38
N VAL A 16 -21.98 -12.20 9.41
CA VAL A 16 -21.72 -12.42 8.00
C VAL A 16 -20.43 -11.72 7.56
N ALA A 17 -20.26 -10.47 7.98
CA ALA A 17 -19.06 -9.70 7.64
C ALA A 17 -17.79 -10.33 8.21
N MET A 18 -17.84 -10.83 9.44
CA MET A 18 -16.70 -11.47 10.10
C MET A 18 -16.35 -12.84 9.50
N SER A 19 -17.30 -13.49 8.83
CA SER A 19 -17.03 -14.76 8.13
C SER A 19 -16.12 -14.58 6.91
N ASN A 20 -16.10 -13.39 6.31
CA ASN A 20 -15.18 -13.02 5.25
C ASN A 20 -14.78 -11.54 5.38
N PRO A 21 -13.80 -11.23 6.25
CA PRO A 21 -13.38 -9.86 6.51
C PRO A 21 -12.85 -9.11 5.29
N GLN A 22 -12.32 -9.82 4.29
CA GLN A 22 -11.76 -9.19 3.09
C GLN A 22 -12.83 -8.58 2.16
N LEU A 23 -14.05 -9.08 2.22
CA LEU A 23 -15.18 -8.56 1.43
C LEU A 23 -15.94 -7.44 2.12
N HIS A 24 -15.67 -7.19 3.41
CA HIS A 24 -16.54 -6.36 4.24
C HIS A 24 -15.77 -5.26 4.97
N ASN A 25 -16.47 -4.15 5.22
CA ASN A 25 -16.01 -3.12 6.13
C ASN A 25 -16.45 -3.50 7.56
N ILE A 26 -15.57 -4.14 8.30
CA ILE A 26 -15.85 -4.63 9.65
C ILE A 26 -16.11 -3.47 10.62
N HIS A 27 -15.38 -2.38 10.51
CA HIS A 27 -15.57 -1.18 11.31
C HIS A 27 -17.00 -0.65 11.20
N GLU A 28 -17.51 -0.55 9.97
CA GLU A 28 -18.88 -0.11 9.71
C GLU A 28 -19.91 -1.12 10.25
N ALA A 29 -19.65 -2.40 10.15
CA ALA A 29 -20.54 -3.44 10.68
C ALA A 29 -20.70 -3.32 12.21
N TYR A 30 -19.62 -3.06 12.94
CA TYR A 30 -19.67 -2.77 14.38
C TYR A 30 -20.43 -1.47 14.67
N ARG A 31 -20.19 -0.42 13.89
CA ARG A 31 -20.90 0.85 14.06
C ARG A 31 -22.40 0.66 13.95
N ARG A 32 -22.87 -0.12 13.01
CA ARG A 32 -24.30 -0.41 12.83
C ARG A 32 -24.92 -1.14 14.01
N VAL A 33 -24.16 -2.02 14.66
CA VAL A 33 -24.61 -2.68 15.91
C VAL A 33 -24.80 -1.64 17.02
N TYR A 34 -23.84 -0.74 17.21
CA TYR A 34 -23.96 0.31 18.23
C TYR A 34 -25.09 1.28 17.93
N GLU A 35 -25.29 1.64 16.67
CA GLU A 35 -26.42 2.48 16.24
C GLU A 35 -27.75 1.81 16.55
N ALA A 36 -27.89 0.51 16.27
CA ALA A 36 -29.10 -0.25 16.56
C ALA A 36 -29.38 -0.33 18.06
N LEU A 37 -28.33 -0.41 18.88
CA LEU A 37 -28.42 -0.39 20.35
C LEU A 37 -28.75 0.98 20.91
N GLY A 38 -28.75 2.02 20.09
CA GLY A 38 -28.96 3.40 20.54
C GLY A 38 -27.79 3.97 21.33
N THR A 39 -26.58 3.44 21.13
CA THR A 39 -25.37 3.90 21.82
C THR A 39 -25.07 5.35 21.47
N LYS A 40 -24.86 6.17 22.49
CA LYS A 40 -24.45 7.56 22.33
C LYS A 40 -22.93 7.64 22.26
N GLN A 41 -22.41 8.63 21.54
CA GLN A 41 -20.97 8.89 21.43
C GLN A 41 -20.20 7.67 20.90
N ILE A 42 -20.67 7.09 19.83
CA ILE A 42 -20.07 5.92 19.20
C ILE A 42 -18.60 6.19 18.83
N ASP A 43 -18.29 7.41 18.36
CA ASP A 43 -16.91 7.81 17.99
C ASP A 43 -15.96 7.85 19.19
N THR A 44 -16.48 8.00 20.41
CA THR A 44 -15.69 7.88 21.63
C THR A 44 -15.42 6.42 22.01
N LEU A 45 -16.42 5.55 21.75
CA LEU A 45 -16.31 4.12 22.03
C LEU A 45 -15.45 3.40 21.01
N MET A 46 -15.66 3.69 19.74
CA MET A 46 -14.92 3.08 18.64
C MET A 46 -13.75 3.96 18.20
N LYS A 47 -12.58 3.36 18.01
CA LYS A 47 -11.46 4.04 17.36
C LYS A 47 -11.82 4.35 15.90
N PRO A 48 -11.26 5.43 15.32
CA PRO A 48 -11.44 5.70 13.89
C PRO A 48 -11.07 4.48 13.03
N ALA A 49 -11.73 4.33 11.89
CA ALA A 49 -11.37 3.31 10.92
C ALA A 49 -9.89 3.47 10.51
N PRO A 50 -9.14 2.36 10.35
CA PRO A 50 -7.77 2.44 9.86
C PRO A 50 -7.74 3.15 8.50
N LYS A 51 -6.91 4.17 8.39
CA LYS A 51 -6.71 4.84 7.10
C LYS A 51 -5.86 3.95 6.20
N PRO A 52 -6.17 3.86 4.90
CA PRO A 52 -5.28 3.19 3.97
C PRO A 52 -3.92 3.90 3.95
N PRO A 53 -2.81 3.16 3.70
CA PRO A 53 -1.50 3.77 3.60
C PRO A 53 -1.47 4.83 2.50
N GLU A 54 -0.83 5.97 2.80
CA GLU A 54 -0.66 7.08 1.85
C GLU A 54 0.81 7.13 1.40
N PRO A 55 1.08 7.56 0.15
CA PRO A 55 2.45 7.79 -0.30
C PRO A 55 3.09 8.89 0.52
N LEU A 56 4.32 8.67 0.97
CA LEU A 56 5.10 9.62 1.75
C LEU A 56 6.43 9.90 1.05
N ASP A 57 7.01 11.06 1.33
CA ASP A 57 8.38 11.32 0.91
C ASP A 57 9.37 10.47 1.73
N PRO A 58 10.60 10.22 1.22
CA PRO A 58 11.56 9.36 1.91
C PRO A 58 11.95 9.83 3.30
N GLY A 59 11.99 11.15 3.52
CA GLY A 59 12.33 11.72 4.83
C GLY A 59 11.30 11.38 5.89
N LYS A 60 10.01 11.50 5.55
CA LYS A 60 8.91 11.11 6.44
C LYS A 60 8.91 9.61 6.71
N GLU A 61 9.21 8.80 5.72
CA GLU A 61 9.31 7.35 5.89
C GLU A 61 10.48 6.98 6.82
N ASN A 62 11.62 7.63 6.70
CA ASN A 62 12.74 7.44 7.61
C ASN A 62 12.35 7.75 9.07
N ALA A 63 11.62 8.83 9.29
CA ALA A 63 11.10 9.18 10.62
C ALA A 63 10.13 8.12 11.16
N ARG A 64 9.26 7.60 10.30
CA ARG A 64 8.32 6.52 10.67
C ARG A 64 9.06 5.23 11.00
N ALA A 65 10.12 4.91 10.27
CA ALA A 65 10.95 3.73 10.53
C ALA A 65 11.57 3.76 11.94
N LEU A 66 12.04 4.94 12.39
CA LEU A 66 12.54 5.13 13.75
C LEU A 66 11.47 4.88 14.82
N GLN A 67 10.20 5.09 14.48
CA GLN A 67 9.06 4.80 15.35
C GLN A 67 8.56 3.37 15.21
N MET A 68 9.25 2.53 14.45
CA MET A 68 8.85 1.15 14.16
C MET A 68 7.46 1.04 13.51
N LYS A 69 7.07 2.06 12.73
CA LYS A 69 5.83 2.03 11.98
C LYS A 69 6.04 1.38 10.63
N LEU A 70 5.02 0.67 10.16
CA LEU A 70 5.06 -0.01 8.87
C LEU A 70 5.24 1.00 7.73
N LEU A 71 6.09 0.65 6.76
CA LEU A 71 6.33 1.44 5.55
C LEU A 71 5.70 0.72 4.36
N THR A 72 5.12 1.49 3.45
CA THR A 72 4.49 0.95 2.23
C THR A 72 5.08 1.66 1.01
N ALA A 73 5.59 0.88 0.07
CA ALA A 73 6.01 1.39 -1.23
C ALA A 73 4.84 1.34 -2.22
N PHE A 74 4.76 2.34 -3.10
CA PHE A 74 3.75 2.44 -4.14
C PHE A 74 4.40 2.46 -5.51
N GLU A 75 3.74 1.84 -6.46
CA GLU A 75 4.26 1.65 -7.81
C GLU A 75 4.66 2.97 -8.52
N PHE A 76 3.90 4.04 -8.29
CA PHE A 76 4.08 5.32 -8.97
C PHE A 76 5.12 6.25 -8.30
N GLN A 77 5.74 5.84 -7.21
CA GLN A 77 6.73 6.66 -6.50
C GLN A 77 8.06 6.75 -7.27
N ASP A 78 8.84 7.77 -6.95
CA ASP A 78 10.23 7.89 -7.43
C ASP A 78 11.11 6.90 -6.66
N HIS A 79 11.26 5.70 -7.20
CA HIS A 79 11.96 4.62 -6.53
C HIS A 79 13.44 4.92 -6.35
N ASP A 80 14.09 5.57 -7.32
CA ASP A 80 15.50 5.95 -7.21
C ASP A 80 15.75 6.91 -6.06
N ALA A 81 14.89 7.91 -5.89
CA ALA A 81 14.97 8.85 -4.77
C ALA A 81 14.76 8.18 -3.43
N HIS A 82 13.76 7.27 -3.33
CA HIS A 82 13.50 6.51 -2.11
C HIS A 82 14.67 5.58 -1.76
N ILE A 83 15.16 4.82 -2.73
CA ILE A 83 16.30 3.91 -2.53
C ILE A 83 17.52 4.68 -2.04
N ALA A 84 17.85 5.79 -2.67
CA ALA A 84 19.00 6.61 -2.29
C ALA A 84 18.87 7.17 -0.87
N ALA A 85 17.73 7.75 -0.54
CA ALA A 85 17.48 8.35 0.76
C ALA A 85 17.47 7.32 1.89
N HIS A 86 16.81 6.18 1.69
CA HIS A 86 16.76 5.12 2.70
C HIS A 86 18.12 4.46 2.88
N THR A 87 18.84 4.20 1.79
CA THR A 87 20.17 3.60 1.85
C THR A 87 21.15 4.50 2.60
N ALA A 88 21.13 5.81 2.32
CA ALA A 88 21.94 6.78 3.05
C ALA A 88 21.59 6.82 4.55
N PHE A 89 20.31 6.82 4.87
CA PHE A 89 19.83 6.83 6.26
C PHE A 89 20.21 5.54 7.01
N MET A 90 20.18 4.39 6.34
CA MET A 90 20.60 3.10 6.91
C MET A 90 22.07 3.10 7.34
N GLN A 91 22.91 3.95 6.74
CA GLN A 91 24.32 4.08 7.13
C GLN A 91 24.51 5.00 8.34
N SER A 92 23.49 5.70 8.78
CA SER A 92 23.56 6.55 9.96
C SER A 92 23.75 5.71 11.23
N ARG A 93 24.38 6.33 12.24
CA ARG A 93 24.60 5.64 13.52
C ARG A 93 23.29 5.23 14.19
N MET A 94 22.25 6.07 14.09
CA MET A 94 20.93 5.79 14.68
C MET A 94 20.36 4.46 14.19
N VAL A 95 20.52 4.17 12.91
CA VAL A 95 20.01 2.93 12.31
C VAL A 95 20.96 1.78 12.53
N GLN A 96 22.27 2.02 12.46
CA GLN A 96 23.27 0.99 12.65
C GLN A 96 23.23 0.34 14.05
N ILE A 97 22.87 1.11 15.07
CA ILE A 97 22.70 0.60 16.44
C ILE A 97 21.35 -0.04 16.70
N ASN A 98 20.41 0.01 15.73
CA ASN A 98 19.07 -0.53 15.87
C ASN A 98 18.78 -1.54 14.76
N PRO A 99 19.08 -2.84 14.98
CA PRO A 99 18.91 -3.85 13.94
C PRO A 99 17.48 -3.99 13.40
N MET A 100 16.47 -3.71 14.23
CA MET A 100 15.07 -3.82 13.81
C MET A 100 14.67 -2.70 12.84
N VAL A 101 15.14 -1.48 13.09
CA VAL A 101 14.93 -0.36 12.17
C VAL A 101 15.68 -0.60 10.86
N TYR A 102 16.90 -1.09 10.94
CA TYR A 102 17.67 -1.46 9.76
C TYR A 102 16.94 -2.49 8.90
N ALA A 103 16.44 -3.56 9.52
CA ALA A 103 15.67 -4.60 8.81
C ALA A 103 14.39 -4.06 8.17
N LEU A 104 13.68 -3.17 8.86
CA LEU A 104 12.48 -2.52 8.33
C LEU A 104 12.79 -1.70 7.08
N LEU A 105 13.83 -0.87 7.14
CA LEU A 105 14.27 -0.07 6.00
C LEU A 105 14.80 -0.94 4.86
N GLN A 106 15.54 -1.98 5.15
CA GLN A 106 16.05 -2.92 4.15
C GLN A 106 14.92 -3.60 3.38
N SER A 107 13.90 -4.05 4.08
CA SER A 107 12.70 -4.63 3.48
C SER A 107 11.98 -3.62 2.58
N HIS A 108 11.85 -2.39 3.04
CA HIS A 108 11.21 -1.32 2.28
C HIS A 108 12.00 -0.94 1.02
N VAL A 109 13.33 -0.85 1.13
CA VAL A 109 14.21 -0.64 -0.03
C VAL A 109 14.04 -1.76 -1.06
N SER A 110 13.93 -3.00 -0.59
CA SER A 110 13.70 -4.16 -1.47
C SER A 110 12.38 -4.02 -2.24
N ASP A 111 11.34 -3.49 -1.61
CA ASP A 111 10.06 -3.25 -2.28
C ASP A 111 10.22 -2.20 -3.40
N HIS A 112 10.93 -1.12 -3.15
CA HIS A 112 11.23 -0.12 -4.18
C HIS A 112 12.06 -0.68 -5.33
N ILE A 113 13.05 -1.50 -5.04
CA ILE A 113 13.88 -2.18 -6.06
C ILE A 113 13.00 -3.08 -6.91
N SER A 114 12.08 -3.82 -6.30
CA SER A 114 11.14 -4.69 -7.01
C SER A 114 10.23 -3.89 -7.97
N PHE A 115 9.66 -2.80 -7.50
CA PHE A 115 8.84 -1.92 -8.34
C PHE A 115 9.64 -1.31 -9.50
N LYS A 116 10.86 -0.87 -9.22
CA LYS A 116 11.75 -0.33 -10.26
C LYS A 116 12.05 -1.38 -11.32
N ALA A 117 12.38 -2.60 -10.93
CA ALA A 117 12.62 -3.70 -11.87
C ALA A 117 11.38 -4.00 -12.72
N GLN A 118 10.19 -3.98 -12.14
CA GLN A 118 8.94 -4.17 -12.86
C GLN A 118 8.69 -3.04 -13.88
N GLN A 119 8.99 -1.81 -13.53
CA GLN A 119 8.87 -0.67 -14.45
C GLN A 119 9.83 -0.81 -15.63
N GLU A 120 11.09 -1.18 -15.38
CA GLU A 120 12.09 -1.39 -16.43
C GLU A 120 11.67 -2.48 -17.40
N VAL A 121 11.11 -3.58 -16.90
CA VAL A 121 10.58 -4.67 -17.75
C VAL A 121 9.40 -4.18 -18.60
N ARG A 122 8.48 -3.43 -18.01
CA ARG A 122 7.33 -2.87 -18.77
C ARG A 122 7.77 -1.90 -19.87
N GLU A 123 8.72 -1.04 -19.56
CA GLU A 123 9.29 -0.09 -20.53
C GLU A 123 9.97 -0.83 -21.68
N GLN A 124 10.73 -1.88 -21.35
CA GLN A 124 11.38 -2.71 -22.37
C GLN A 124 10.36 -3.42 -23.26
N LEU A 125 9.31 -3.99 -22.68
CA LEU A 125 8.24 -4.64 -23.46
C LEU A 125 7.49 -3.63 -24.34
N ALA A 126 7.24 -2.42 -23.85
CA ALA A 126 6.59 -1.37 -24.63
C ALA A 126 7.47 -0.94 -25.80
N GLN A 127 8.78 -0.82 -25.62
CA GLN A 127 9.73 -0.54 -26.70
C GLN A 127 9.77 -1.66 -27.75
N ASP A 128 9.79 -2.91 -27.30
CA ASP A 128 9.77 -4.07 -28.18
C ASP A 128 8.48 -4.12 -29.01
N GLN A 129 7.33 -3.83 -28.42
CA GLN A 129 6.05 -3.75 -29.11
C GLN A 129 6.03 -2.62 -30.14
N ASN A 130 6.57 -1.45 -29.79
CA ASN A 130 6.68 -0.33 -30.72
C ASN A 130 7.61 -0.66 -31.89
N MET A 131 8.71 -1.32 -31.64
CA MET A 131 9.64 -1.79 -32.68
C MET A 131 8.99 -2.79 -33.60
N MET A 132 8.21 -3.74 -33.09
CA MET A 132 7.46 -4.69 -33.91
C MET A 132 6.39 -4.02 -34.74
N ALA A 133 5.69 -3.00 -34.22
CA ALA A 133 4.72 -2.23 -34.99
C ALA A 133 5.38 -1.45 -36.11
N LEU A 134 6.55 -0.86 -35.88
CA LEU A 134 7.33 -0.17 -36.93
C LEU A 134 7.81 -1.15 -38.01
N ARG A 135 8.23 -2.35 -37.68
CA ARG A 135 8.58 -3.41 -38.62
C ARG A 135 7.41 -3.76 -39.53
N GLN A 136 6.21 -3.86 -38.98
CA GLN A 136 5.02 -4.19 -39.76
C GLN A 136 4.62 -3.05 -40.71
N GLN A 137 4.83 -1.79 -40.31
CA GLN A 137 4.47 -0.63 -41.09
C GLN A 137 5.49 -0.32 -42.20
N ASN A 138 6.79 -0.47 -41.91
CA ASN A 138 7.89 -0.12 -42.81
C ASN A 138 9.01 -1.17 -42.82
N PRO A 139 8.79 -2.38 -43.35
CA PRO A 139 9.77 -3.46 -43.27
C PRO A 139 11.08 -3.15 -44.00
N GLU A 140 11.04 -2.36 -45.10
CA GLU A 140 12.24 -2.00 -45.86
C GLU A 140 13.16 -1.04 -45.11
N GLN A 141 12.60 -0.03 -44.44
CA GLN A 141 13.38 0.90 -43.59
C GLN A 141 14.01 0.17 -42.41
N TYR A 142 13.35 -0.84 -41.90
CA TYR A 142 13.85 -1.59 -40.74
C TYR A 142 15.05 -2.48 -41.12
N GLN A 143 15.09 -3.00 -42.33
CA GLN A 143 16.23 -3.79 -42.84
C GLN A 143 17.47 -2.94 -43.05
N ILE A 144 17.32 -1.67 -43.41
CA ILE A 144 18.43 -0.74 -43.61
C ILE A 144 19.05 -0.27 -42.29
N ALA A 145 18.26 -0.21 -41.20
CA ALA A 145 18.70 0.23 -39.88
C ALA A 145 19.54 -0.82 -39.11
N PHE A 146 19.54 -2.06 -39.60
CA PHE A 146 20.31 -3.17 -39.07
C PHE A 146 21.34 -3.68 -40.06
#